data_cacd5d37303030219222ccfde91e5181
#
_entry.id   cacd5d37303030219222ccfde91e5181
#
_cell.length_a   1.000
_cell.length_b   1.000
_cell.length_c   1.000
_cell.angle_alpha   90.00
_cell.angle_beta   90.00
_cell.angle_gamma   90.00
#
_symmetry.space_group_name_H-M   'P 1'
#
loop_
_entity.id
_entity.type
_entity.pdbx_description
1 polymer ?
#
loop_
_entity_poly.entity_id
_entity_poly.type
_entity_poly.pdbx_seq_one_letter_code
_entity_poly.pdbx_strand_id
1 'polypeptide(L)'
;MTVCRRRLVRLSHRVVFGTRERVTQVLAACGWQVNTAFIERLTLDLCPHVAAVGRRVTTLCKHEDGVCQQLTLYQVYHNFCLPHASLRQPLSHPLSTNGMGSAKQWRPCMPAMVAGLTEHVWS
;
A
#
# COMPACT_ATOMS: atom_id res chain seq x y z
N MET A 1 8.92 15.22 -15.59
CA MET A 1 7.86 14.91 -16.59
C MET A 1 7.57 16.19 -17.36
N THR A 2 7.70 16.17 -18.69
CA THR A 2 7.43 17.34 -19.54
C THR A 2 6.22 17.02 -20.40
N VAL A 3 5.19 17.87 -20.31
CA VAL A 3 3.94 17.70 -21.07
C VAL A 3 3.77 18.87 -22.01
N CYS A 4 3.55 18.61 -23.29
CA CYS A 4 3.24 19.62 -24.30
C CYS A 4 1.93 19.25 -25.02
N ARG A 5 0.97 20.16 -25.06
CA ARG A 5 -0.35 19.97 -25.68
C ARG A 5 -1.06 18.68 -25.21
N ARG A 6 -1.03 18.39 -23.91
CA ARG A 6 -1.56 17.17 -23.27
C ARG A 6 -0.88 15.85 -23.71
N ARG A 7 0.24 15.90 -24.43
CA ARG A 7 1.04 14.72 -24.77
C ARG A 7 2.29 14.67 -23.91
N LEU A 8 2.60 13.47 -23.39
CA LEU A 8 3.85 13.23 -22.70
C LEU A 8 5.00 13.28 -23.71
N VAL A 9 5.87 14.27 -23.57
CA VAL A 9 7.02 14.48 -24.48
C VAL A 9 8.27 13.81 -23.94
N ARG A 10 8.47 13.88 -22.61
CA ARG A 10 9.68 13.34 -21.97
C ARG A 10 9.38 12.92 -20.53
N LEU A 11 9.86 11.75 -20.16
CA LEU A 11 9.90 11.25 -18.80
C LEU A 11 11.35 11.20 -18.32
N SER A 12 11.65 11.84 -17.19
CA SER A 12 12.95 11.74 -16.53
C SER A 12 12.76 11.27 -15.10
N HIS A 13 13.61 10.33 -14.66
CA HIS A 13 13.61 9.83 -13.30
C HIS A 13 14.83 10.36 -12.55
N ARG A 14 14.59 10.86 -11.33
CA ARG A 14 15.64 11.24 -10.38
C ARG A 14 15.58 10.25 -9.21
N VAL A 15 16.69 9.60 -8.93
CA VAL A 15 16.82 8.73 -7.76
C VAL A 15 17.06 9.61 -6.55
N VAL A 16 16.24 9.45 -5.52
CA VAL A 16 16.33 10.20 -4.25
C VAL A 16 17.10 9.41 -3.20
N PHE A 17 16.90 8.09 -3.15
CA PHE A 17 17.58 7.18 -2.24
C PHE A 17 18.26 6.04 -3.01
N GLY A 18 19.46 5.67 -2.58
CA GLY A 18 20.26 4.63 -3.21
C GLY A 18 20.90 5.07 -4.52
N THR A 19 21.33 4.10 -5.31
CA THR A 19 21.97 4.33 -6.59
C THR A 19 21.07 3.88 -7.74
N ARG A 20 21.27 4.44 -8.92
CA ARG A 20 20.49 4.09 -10.11
C ARG A 20 20.66 2.60 -10.48
N GLU A 21 21.88 2.10 -10.34
CA GLU A 21 22.24 0.71 -10.62
C GLU A 21 21.46 -0.24 -9.71
N ARG A 22 21.37 0.08 -8.41
CA ARG A 22 20.61 -0.73 -7.43
C ARG A 22 19.12 -0.76 -7.77
N VAL A 23 18.53 0.38 -8.10
CA VAL A 23 17.12 0.46 -8.53
C VAL A 23 16.90 -0.37 -9.79
N THR A 24 17.78 -0.26 -10.79
CA THR A 24 17.67 -1.01 -12.03
C THR A 24 17.78 -2.51 -11.80
N GLN A 25 18.70 -2.96 -10.93
CA GLN A 25 18.83 -4.37 -10.56
C GLN A 25 17.56 -4.93 -9.92
N VAL A 26 17.00 -4.21 -8.95
CA VAL A 26 15.77 -4.64 -8.27
C VAL A 26 14.58 -4.71 -9.24
N LEU A 27 14.42 -3.70 -10.09
CA LEU A 27 13.36 -3.68 -11.09
C LEU A 27 13.49 -4.82 -12.09
N ALA A 28 14.71 -5.08 -12.57
CA ALA A 28 14.98 -6.19 -13.49
C ALA A 28 14.72 -7.56 -12.86
N ALA A 29 15.13 -7.75 -11.60
CA ALA A 29 14.90 -8.99 -10.86
C ALA A 29 13.39 -9.27 -10.65
N CYS A 30 12.57 -8.23 -10.48
CA CYS A 30 11.12 -8.35 -10.30
C CYS A 30 10.33 -8.29 -11.62
N GLY A 31 10.98 -7.99 -12.76
CA GLY A 31 10.29 -7.75 -14.03
C GLY A 31 9.40 -6.50 -14.01
N TRP A 32 9.71 -5.51 -13.16
CA TRP A 32 8.90 -4.32 -12.95
C TRP A 32 9.45 -3.10 -13.69
N GLN A 33 8.55 -2.17 -13.97
CA GLN A 33 8.90 -0.85 -14.51
C GLN A 33 8.53 0.24 -13.51
N VAL A 34 9.27 1.35 -13.54
CA VAL A 34 8.95 2.53 -12.74
C VAL A 34 7.65 3.14 -13.23
N ASN A 35 6.63 3.16 -12.37
CA ASN A 35 5.40 3.89 -12.61
C ASN A 35 4.90 4.56 -11.33
N THR A 36 4.01 5.55 -11.46
CA THR A 36 3.47 6.31 -10.33
C THR A 36 2.25 5.65 -9.68
N ALA A 37 1.67 4.63 -10.32
CA ALA A 37 0.39 4.03 -9.87
C ALA A 37 0.46 3.48 -8.44
N PHE A 38 1.60 2.90 -8.03
CA PHE A 38 1.76 2.40 -6.66
C PHE A 38 1.81 3.54 -5.63
N ILE A 39 2.53 4.61 -5.94
CA ILE A 39 2.62 5.80 -5.06
C ILE A 39 1.28 6.52 -4.98
N GLU A 40 0.58 6.65 -6.10
CA GLU A 40 -0.75 7.26 -6.13
C GLU A 40 -1.75 6.44 -5.29
N ARG A 41 -1.75 5.11 -5.42
CA ARG A 41 -2.58 4.22 -4.61
C ARG A 41 -2.23 4.32 -3.13
N LEU A 42 -0.94 4.28 -2.78
CA LEU A 42 -0.50 4.46 -1.39
C LEU A 42 -0.95 5.81 -0.82
N THR A 43 -0.86 6.87 -1.61
CA THR A 43 -1.32 8.21 -1.18
C THR A 43 -2.82 8.24 -0.97
N LEU A 44 -3.60 7.58 -1.83
CA LEU A 44 -5.05 7.48 -1.69
C LEU A 44 -5.45 6.69 -0.42
N ASP A 45 -4.69 5.68 -0.05
CA ASP A 45 -4.92 4.93 1.18
C ASP A 45 -4.43 5.68 2.42
N LEU A 46 -3.30 6.40 2.33
CA LEU A 46 -2.70 7.12 3.45
C LEU A 46 -3.54 8.33 3.88
N CYS A 47 -4.02 9.13 2.92
CA CYS A 47 -4.72 10.38 3.19
C CYS A 47 -5.99 10.25 4.06
N PRO A 48 -6.85 9.22 3.91
CA PRO A 48 -8.00 9.03 4.79
C PRO A 48 -7.64 8.44 6.15
N HIS A 49 -6.54 7.70 6.27
CA HIS A 49 -6.19 6.98 7.50
C HIS A 49 -5.23 7.74 8.42
N VAL A 50 -4.44 8.65 7.86
CA VAL A 50 -3.47 9.45 8.62
C VAL A 50 -3.91 10.92 8.66
N ALA A 51 -4.50 11.33 9.76
CA ALA A 51 -5.06 12.67 9.94
C ALA A 51 -4.04 13.79 9.67
N ALA A 52 -2.77 13.60 10.04
CA ALA A 52 -1.71 14.58 9.82
C ALA A 52 -1.42 14.87 8.33
N VAL A 53 -1.77 13.94 7.43
CA VAL A 53 -1.53 14.06 5.98
C VAL A 53 -2.82 14.39 5.23
N GLY A 54 -3.99 14.22 5.86
CA GLY A 54 -5.30 14.47 5.27
C GLY A 54 -5.56 15.96 5.01
N ARG A 55 -6.15 16.30 3.87
CA ARG A 55 -6.36 17.70 3.45
C ARG A 55 -7.40 18.47 4.24
N ARG A 56 -8.28 17.81 4.98
CA ARG A 56 -9.46 18.44 5.62
C ARG A 56 -9.61 18.10 7.09
N VAL A 57 -8.53 17.74 7.75
CA VAL A 57 -8.58 17.34 9.16
C VAL A 57 -7.91 18.40 10.00
N THR A 58 -8.64 18.86 11.02
CA THR A 58 -8.06 19.68 12.09
C THR A 58 -7.22 18.74 12.95
N THR A 59 -5.94 18.66 12.64
CA THR A 59 -5.01 17.84 13.43
C THR A 59 -4.32 18.68 14.48
N LEU A 60 -4.21 18.15 15.69
CA LEU A 60 -3.41 18.72 16.76
C LEU A 60 -1.90 18.46 16.58
N CYS A 61 -1.53 17.72 15.54
CA CYS A 61 -0.16 17.36 15.24
C CYS A 61 0.59 18.57 14.71
N LYS A 62 1.36 19.25 15.58
CA LYS A 62 2.14 20.45 15.27
C LYS A 62 3.61 20.18 15.02
N HIS A 63 4.09 18.97 15.33
CA HIS A 63 5.51 18.60 15.30
C HIS A 63 5.73 17.35 14.46
N GLU A 64 6.94 17.21 13.92
CA GLU A 64 7.38 16.08 13.09
C GLU A 64 7.19 14.73 13.82
N ASP A 65 7.50 14.69 15.12
CA ASP A 65 7.34 13.48 15.93
C ASP A 65 5.92 12.91 15.90
N GLY A 66 4.92 13.77 15.99
CA GLY A 66 3.53 13.34 15.95
C GLY A 66 3.12 12.80 14.56
N VAL A 67 3.66 13.36 13.48
CA VAL A 67 3.47 12.83 12.12
C VAL A 67 4.13 11.46 12.01
N CYS A 68 5.37 11.32 12.48
CA CYS A 68 6.09 10.06 12.47
C CYS A 68 5.36 8.98 13.27
N GLN A 69 4.84 9.29 14.44
CA GLN A 69 4.05 8.36 15.26
C GLN A 69 2.78 7.89 14.53
N GLN A 70 2.03 8.81 13.91
CA GLN A 70 0.83 8.45 13.14
C GLN A 70 1.17 7.59 11.92
N LEU A 71 2.24 7.89 11.21
CA LEU A 71 2.71 7.08 10.08
C LEU A 71 3.16 5.69 10.52
N THR A 72 3.86 5.59 11.65
CA THR A 72 4.27 4.30 12.23
C THR A 72 3.05 3.47 12.63
N LEU A 73 2.08 4.06 13.29
CA LEU A 73 0.84 3.39 13.65
C LEU A 73 0.08 2.91 12.42
N TYR A 74 -0.04 3.77 11.40
CA TYR A 74 -0.65 3.39 10.13
C TYR A 74 0.10 2.23 9.45
N GLN A 75 1.44 2.25 9.45
CA GLN A 75 2.24 1.16 8.88
C GLN A 75 1.97 -0.17 9.57
N VAL A 76 1.88 -0.17 10.90
CA VAL A 76 1.52 -1.37 11.67
C VAL A 76 0.10 -1.83 11.31
N TYR A 77 -0.87 -0.93 11.35
CA TYR A 77 -2.26 -1.23 11.00
C TYR A 77 -2.38 -1.79 9.57
N HIS A 78 -1.75 -1.14 8.59
CA HIS A 78 -1.76 -1.56 7.19
C HIS A 78 -1.17 -2.97 6.99
N ASN A 79 -0.08 -3.27 7.69
CA ASN A 79 0.61 -4.55 7.52
C ASN A 79 -0.01 -5.70 8.29
N PHE A 80 -0.57 -5.45 9.47
CA PHE A 80 -1.03 -6.50 10.38
C PHE A 80 -2.56 -6.61 10.52
N CYS A 81 -3.30 -5.53 10.28
CA CYS A 81 -4.74 -5.49 10.48
C CYS A 81 -5.54 -5.38 9.18
N LEU A 82 -4.99 -4.75 8.13
CA LEU A 82 -5.73 -4.43 6.92
C LEU A 82 -5.55 -5.51 5.84
N PRO A 83 -6.60 -6.29 5.51
CA PRO A 83 -6.51 -7.28 4.44
C PRO A 83 -6.38 -6.62 3.06
N HIS A 84 -5.49 -7.16 2.23
CA HIS A 84 -5.31 -6.70 0.86
C HIS A 84 -5.98 -7.63 -0.15
N ALA A 85 -6.80 -7.08 -1.02
CA ALA A 85 -7.52 -7.87 -2.04
C ALA A 85 -6.57 -8.60 -3.01
N SER A 86 -5.41 -8.03 -3.31
CA SER A 86 -4.39 -8.64 -4.16
C SER A 86 -3.62 -9.79 -3.50
N LEU A 87 -3.62 -9.85 -2.16
CA LEU A 87 -2.94 -10.89 -1.39
C LEU A 87 -3.86 -12.02 -0.93
N ARG A 88 -5.18 -11.91 -1.19
CA ARG A 88 -6.16 -12.92 -0.81
C ARG A 88 -5.78 -14.30 -1.37
N GLN A 89 -5.96 -15.34 -0.56
CA GLN A 89 -5.68 -16.71 -0.94
C GLN A 89 -6.99 -17.48 -1.22
N PRO A 90 -7.03 -18.35 -2.25
CA PRO A 90 -8.20 -19.18 -2.49
C PRO A 90 -8.38 -20.18 -1.35
N LEU A 91 -9.60 -20.37 -0.92
CA LEU A 91 -9.96 -21.44 0.03
C LEU A 91 -10.08 -22.76 -0.73
N SER A 92 -9.64 -23.85 -0.11
CA SER A 92 -9.83 -25.21 -0.66
C SER A 92 -11.31 -25.59 -0.84
N HIS A 93 -12.16 -25.08 0.06
CA HIS A 93 -13.61 -25.26 0.00
C HIS A 93 -14.29 -23.91 0.28
N PRO A 94 -15.36 -23.56 -0.47
CA PRO A 94 -16.14 -22.37 -0.20
C PRO A 94 -16.81 -22.44 1.18
N LEU A 95 -16.67 -21.39 2.00
CA LEU A 95 -17.33 -21.31 3.29
C LEU A 95 -18.74 -20.72 3.12
N SER A 96 -19.74 -21.42 3.62
CA SER A 96 -21.12 -20.94 3.64
C SER A 96 -21.24 -19.71 4.56
N THR A 97 -21.97 -18.70 4.10
CA THR A 97 -22.26 -17.46 4.85
C THR A 97 -23.67 -17.49 5.45
N ASN A 98 -24.00 -18.49 6.23
CA ASN A 98 -25.27 -18.59 7.01
C ASN A 98 -26.49 -17.92 6.35
N GLY A 99 -26.70 -18.16 5.06
CA GLY A 99 -27.89 -17.68 4.32
C GLY A 99 -27.84 -16.22 3.82
N MET A 100 -26.83 -15.45 4.14
CA MET A 100 -26.68 -14.08 3.64
C MET A 100 -25.48 -13.94 2.70
N GLY A 101 -25.73 -14.04 1.38
CA GLY A 101 -24.75 -13.76 0.33
C GLY A 101 -24.09 -15.00 -0.27
N SER A 102 -23.21 -14.78 -1.24
CA SER A 102 -22.45 -15.83 -1.91
C SER A 102 -21.42 -16.47 -0.99
N ALA A 103 -21.18 -17.78 -1.17
CA ALA A 103 -20.17 -18.52 -0.42
C ALA A 103 -18.80 -17.85 -0.52
N LYS A 104 -18.10 -17.74 0.62
CA LYS A 104 -16.79 -17.11 0.70
C LYS A 104 -15.73 -18.01 0.08
N GLN A 105 -15.15 -17.60 -1.02
CA GLN A 105 -14.14 -18.36 -1.78
C GLN A 105 -12.70 -17.98 -1.45
N TRP A 106 -12.49 -16.88 -0.72
CA TRP A 106 -11.18 -16.30 -0.48
C TRP A 106 -10.92 -16.06 1.00
N ARG A 107 -9.73 -16.43 1.43
CA ARG A 107 -9.21 -16.05 2.75
C ARG A 107 -8.60 -14.65 2.67
N PRO A 108 -8.99 -13.70 3.54
CA PRO A 108 -8.31 -12.42 3.62
C PRO A 108 -6.85 -12.63 4.05
N CYS A 109 -5.94 -11.92 3.43
CA CYS A 109 -4.53 -12.00 3.75
C CYS A 109 -3.92 -10.60 3.82
N MET A 110 -3.05 -10.39 4.78
CA MET A 110 -2.33 -9.14 5.00
C MET A 110 -0.87 -9.28 4.61
N PRO A 111 -0.16 -8.16 4.36
CA PRO A 111 1.26 -8.18 4.04
C PRO A 111 2.11 -8.97 5.04
N ALA A 112 1.86 -8.81 6.35
CA ALA A 112 2.60 -9.54 7.39
C ALA A 112 2.39 -11.06 7.35
N MET A 113 1.20 -11.53 6.95
CA MET A 113 0.94 -12.97 6.74
C MET A 113 1.73 -13.50 5.54
N VAL A 114 1.77 -12.76 4.44
CA VAL A 114 2.53 -13.16 3.25
C VAL A 114 4.03 -13.17 3.54
N ALA A 115 4.50 -12.25 4.39
CA ALA A 115 5.89 -12.21 4.84
C ALA A 115 6.25 -13.27 5.90
N GLY A 116 5.28 -14.08 6.35
CA GLY A 116 5.50 -15.11 7.38
C GLY A 116 5.71 -14.55 8.80
N LEU A 117 5.32 -13.31 9.05
CA LEU A 117 5.49 -12.67 10.37
C LEU A 117 4.34 -12.98 11.33
N THR A 118 3.18 -13.37 10.81
CA THR A 118 1.99 -13.75 11.59
C THR A 118 1.13 -14.72 10.79
N GLU A 119 0.33 -15.54 11.49
CA GLU A 119 -0.58 -16.50 10.86
C GLU A 119 -2.04 -16.01 10.85
N HIS A 120 -2.33 -14.91 11.53
CA HIS A 120 -3.68 -14.39 11.70
C HIS A 120 -3.76 -12.88 11.55
N VAL A 121 -4.98 -12.39 11.34
CA VAL A 121 -5.32 -10.96 11.31
C VAL A 121 -5.28 -10.43 12.74
N TRP A 122 -4.57 -9.35 12.97
CA TRP A 122 -4.62 -8.64 14.24
C TRP A 122 -5.88 -7.77 14.29
N SER A 123 -6.61 -7.82 15.39
CA SER A 123 -7.85 -7.08 15.62
C SER A 123 -7.75 -6.19 16.86
#